data_f53ca93678c28036a442029ee30f1775
#
_entry.id   f53ca93678c28036a442029ee30f1775
#
_cell.length_a   1.000
_cell.length_b   1.000
_cell.length_c   1.000
_cell.angle_alpha   90.00
_cell.angle_beta   90.00
_cell.angle_gamma   90.00
#
_symmetry.space_group_name_H-M   'P 1'
#
loop_
_entity.id
_entity.type
_entity.pdbx_description
1 polymer ?
#
loop_
_entity_poly.entity_id
_entity_poly.type
_entity_poly.pdbx_seq_one_letter_code
_entity_poly.pdbx_strand_id
1 'polypeptide(L)'
;MTMLKPPVRPGVQSPLETPQLSPRGYVEQIVGVMNVSVSYSRTGMRGRKIFGGLVPFGQIWRAGANEPTTLTLSDRAKLEGYDIPAGSYSLYTIPGEQEWTIIINKKIAGFGQHDDKEDLFSFKVKSSRTSTPIETFTITFSDVSMNSANLELAWENTVVRFRVEFDVDSKVMPAIQKAMENPLADVAGLYHQSASYYFTAKKDMKVALDWVNKSLEINRNPYFVWRLKSQIQAELRDYRGAVATAEIAGQKAREAGNHPVAKLIEEAIAQWGKMT
;
A
#
# COMPACT_ATOMS: atom_id res chain seq x y z
N MET A 1 -8.07 0.31 -19.54
CA MET A 1 -7.00 0.18 -18.54
C MET A 1 -5.91 -0.69 -19.14
N THR A 2 -4.92 -0.06 -19.73
CA THR A 2 -3.83 -0.78 -20.45
C THR A 2 -2.79 -1.16 -19.42
N MET A 3 -2.68 -2.44 -19.10
CA MET A 3 -1.59 -2.95 -18.26
C MET A 3 -0.27 -2.62 -18.93
N LEU A 4 0.55 -1.80 -18.27
CA LEU A 4 1.94 -1.56 -18.66
C LEU A 4 2.68 -2.90 -18.57
N LYS A 5 3.03 -3.47 -19.72
CA LYS A 5 3.96 -4.61 -19.77
C LYS A 5 5.29 -4.18 -19.17
N PRO A 6 5.94 -5.04 -18.35
CA PRO A 6 7.28 -4.76 -17.86
C PRO A 6 8.22 -4.49 -19.04
N PRO A 7 9.22 -3.61 -18.89
CA PRO A 7 10.12 -3.24 -19.98
C PRO A 7 10.85 -4.45 -20.50
N VAL A 8 10.70 -4.70 -21.82
CA VAL A 8 11.41 -5.75 -22.55
C VAL A 8 12.86 -5.28 -22.75
N ARG A 9 13.81 -6.15 -22.46
CA ARG A 9 15.24 -5.89 -22.61
C ARG A 9 15.62 -5.55 -24.06
N PRO A 10 16.43 -4.52 -24.31
CA PRO A 10 17.27 -4.47 -25.52
C PRO A 10 18.57 -5.24 -25.22
N GLY A 11 18.69 -6.44 -25.71
CA GLY A 11 19.90 -7.25 -25.64
C GLY A 11 19.72 -8.52 -26.43
N VAL A 12 20.77 -8.94 -27.16
CA VAL A 12 20.84 -10.12 -28.02
C VAL A 12 20.09 -11.30 -27.36
N GLN A 13 18.94 -11.66 -27.89
CA GLN A 13 18.21 -12.85 -27.47
C GLN A 13 19.04 -14.06 -27.86
N SER A 14 19.48 -14.82 -26.86
CA SER A 14 19.99 -16.16 -27.10
C SER A 14 18.86 -17.00 -27.74
N PRO A 15 19.11 -17.77 -28.80
CA PRO A 15 18.09 -18.65 -29.39
C PRO A 15 17.64 -19.78 -28.46
N LEU A 16 18.28 -19.91 -27.30
CA LEU A 16 17.94 -20.89 -26.28
C LEU A 16 17.63 -20.19 -24.96
N GLU A 17 16.39 -20.30 -24.47
CA GLU A 17 15.99 -19.90 -23.13
C GLU A 17 16.22 -21.04 -22.13
N THR A 18 17.02 -20.79 -21.11
CA THR A 18 17.26 -21.74 -20.02
C THR A 18 16.83 -21.16 -18.69
N PRO A 19 16.38 -21.99 -17.72
CA PRO A 19 16.05 -21.54 -16.37
C PRO A 19 17.25 -20.83 -15.72
N GLN A 20 17.01 -19.64 -15.16
CA GLN A 20 18.02 -18.88 -14.45
C GLN A 20 18.09 -19.31 -12.99
N LEU A 21 19.30 -19.38 -12.43
CA LEU A 21 19.54 -19.71 -11.02
C LEU A 21 18.97 -18.65 -10.05
N SER A 22 18.81 -17.42 -10.50
CA SER A 22 18.20 -16.32 -9.75
C SER A 22 17.16 -15.65 -10.67
N PRO A 23 15.97 -16.27 -10.83
CA PRO A 23 14.95 -15.76 -11.72
C PRO A 23 14.46 -14.39 -11.30
N ARG A 24 14.01 -13.59 -12.26
CA ARG A 24 13.42 -12.28 -12.00
C ARG A 24 12.08 -12.44 -11.28
N GLY A 25 11.88 -11.71 -10.20
CA GLY A 25 10.62 -11.53 -9.49
C GLY A 25 10.08 -10.11 -9.64
N TYR A 26 8.80 -9.99 -9.49
CA TYR A 26 8.09 -8.70 -9.50
C TYR A 26 7.04 -8.72 -8.41
N VAL A 27 6.97 -7.66 -7.64
CA VAL A 27 5.92 -7.42 -6.64
C VAL A 27 5.38 -6.02 -6.80
N GLU A 28 4.08 -5.86 -6.65
CA GLU A 28 3.37 -4.61 -6.83
C GLU A 28 2.32 -4.45 -5.74
N GLN A 29 2.14 -3.23 -5.24
CA GLN A 29 1.14 -2.87 -4.25
C GLN A 29 0.49 -1.53 -4.60
N ILE A 30 -0.84 -1.49 -4.57
CA ILE A 30 -1.58 -0.24 -4.60
C ILE A 30 -1.69 0.27 -3.16
N VAL A 31 -1.25 1.51 -2.93
CA VAL A 31 -1.36 2.22 -1.66
C VAL A 31 -2.22 3.45 -1.90
N GLY A 32 -3.41 3.48 -1.31
CA GLY A 32 -4.43 4.47 -1.68
C GLY A 32 -4.85 4.31 -3.13
N VAL A 33 -4.45 5.26 -3.98
CA VAL A 33 -4.69 5.26 -5.44
C VAL A 33 -3.39 5.28 -6.25
N MET A 34 -2.24 5.13 -5.59
CA MET A 34 -0.91 5.12 -6.17
C MET A 34 -0.34 3.71 -6.19
N ASN A 35 0.60 3.50 -7.11
CA ASN A 35 1.24 2.21 -7.30
C ASN A 35 2.71 2.27 -6.89
N VAL A 36 3.16 1.26 -6.15
CA VAL A 36 4.57 0.99 -5.87
C VAL A 36 4.91 -0.43 -6.28
N SER A 37 6.01 -0.60 -6.99
CA SER A 37 6.44 -1.93 -7.44
C SER A 37 7.94 -2.12 -7.33
N VAL A 38 8.35 -3.38 -7.20
CA VAL A 38 9.76 -3.76 -7.15
C VAL A 38 10.01 -4.92 -8.09
N SER A 39 11.01 -4.76 -8.95
CA SER A 39 11.52 -5.81 -9.80
C SER A 39 12.93 -6.22 -9.33
N TYR A 40 13.16 -7.49 -9.05
CA TYR A 40 14.40 -7.96 -8.43
C TYR A 40 14.73 -9.41 -8.83
N SER A 41 15.98 -9.84 -8.63
CA SER A 41 16.37 -11.23 -8.88
C SER A 41 16.30 -12.05 -7.59
N ARG A 42 15.57 -13.16 -7.64
CA ARG A 42 15.30 -14.05 -6.51
C ARG A 42 16.40 -15.10 -6.35
N THR A 43 17.39 -14.81 -5.52
CA THR A 43 18.55 -15.68 -5.29
C THR A 43 18.26 -16.65 -4.15
N GLY A 44 18.55 -17.95 -4.33
CA GLY A 44 18.48 -18.97 -3.28
C GLY A 44 19.75 -19.06 -2.42
N MET A 45 19.60 -19.44 -1.15
CA MET A 45 20.72 -19.72 -0.23
C MET A 45 21.57 -20.88 -0.72
N ARG A 46 20.96 -21.97 -1.10
CA ARG A 46 21.62 -23.22 -1.56
C ARG A 46 22.69 -23.68 -0.56
N GLY A 47 22.33 -23.72 0.72
CA GLY A 47 23.21 -24.14 1.80
C GLY A 47 24.34 -23.16 2.16
N ARG A 48 24.40 -21.96 1.55
CA ARG A 48 25.42 -20.95 1.85
C ARG A 48 24.98 -20.07 3.02
N LYS A 49 25.96 -19.62 3.81
CA LYS A 49 25.76 -18.49 4.73
C LYS A 49 25.65 -17.21 3.89
N ILE A 50 24.60 -16.44 4.12
CA ILE A 50 24.31 -15.24 3.33
C ILE A 50 24.97 -14.02 3.97
N PHE A 51 24.39 -13.49 5.04
CA PHE A 51 24.90 -12.26 5.65
C PHE A 51 26.14 -12.52 6.51
N GLY A 52 27.21 -11.77 6.24
CA GLY A 52 28.53 -12.03 6.79
C GLY A 52 29.26 -13.20 6.12
N GLY A 53 28.74 -13.67 4.97
CA GLY A 53 29.31 -14.70 4.10
C GLY A 53 29.25 -14.26 2.63
N LEU A 54 28.28 -14.77 1.87
CA LEU A 54 28.07 -14.40 0.46
C LEU A 54 27.86 -12.90 0.26
N VAL A 55 27.16 -12.27 1.19
CA VAL A 55 26.94 -10.82 1.28
C VAL A 55 27.68 -10.32 2.53
N PRO A 56 28.91 -9.78 2.40
CA PRO A 56 29.68 -9.30 3.54
C PRO A 56 28.98 -8.11 4.23
N PHE A 57 29.11 -8.04 5.55
CA PHE A 57 28.66 -6.86 6.30
C PHE A 57 29.50 -5.63 5.94
N GLY A 58 28.84 -4.46 5.93
CA GLY A 58 29.49 -3.19 5.62
C GLY A 58 29.83 -2.98 4.14
N GLN A 59 29.44 -3.91 3.26
CA GLN A 59 29.67 -3.80 1.82
C GLN A 59 28.36 -3.50 1.08
N ILE A 60 28.46 -2.71 0.02
CA ILE A 60 27.33 -2.42 -0.86
C ILE A 60 26.84 -3.70 -1.54
N TRP A 61 25.53 -3.92 -1.48
CA TRP A 61 24.83 -5.03 -2.14
C TRP A 61 23.64 -4.50 -2.93
N ARG A 62 23.50 -4.99 -4.18
CA ARG A 62 22.40 -4.62 -5.10
C ARG A 62 21.02 -5.19 -4.73
N ALA A 63 20.85 -5.68 -3.49
CA ALA A 63 19.63 -6.30 -2.99
C ALA A 63 19.06 -7.37 -3.94
N GLY A 64 19.91 -8.32 -4.33
CA GLY A 64 19.58 -9.40 -5.27
C GLY A 64 20.81 -9.87 -6.06
N ALA A 65 20.58 -10.35 -7.27
CA ALA A 65 21.61 -10.81 -8.19
C ALA A 65 21.36 -10.27 -9.61
N ASN A 66 22.33 -10.44 -10.50
CA ASN A 66 22.30 -9.99 -11.90
C ASN A 66 22.04 -8.49 -12.01
N GLU A 67 20.87 -8.07 -12.50
CA GLU A 67 20.46 -6.67 -12.64
C GLU A 67 20.10 -6.07 -11.25
N PRO A 68 20.24 -4.75 -11.09
CA PRO A 68 19.83 -4.08 -9.87
C PRO A 68 18.36 -4.31 -9.53
N THR A 69 18.09 -4.40 -8.26
CA THR A 69 16.71 -4.30 -7.75
C THR A 69 16.19 -2.89 -8.05
N THR A 70 15.03 -2.82 -8.70
CA THR A 70 14.44 -1.57 -9.16
C THR A 70 13.14 -1.31 -8.42
N LEU A 71 13.08 -0.22 -7.69
CA LEU A 71 11.87 0.34 -7.06
C LEU A 71 11.23 1.33 -8.04
N THR A 72 9.94 1.18 -8.30
CA THR A 72 9.18 2.11 -9.16
C THR A 72 7.99 2.68 -8.38
N LEU A 73 7.83 3.99 -8.45
CA LEU A 73 6.78 4.77 -7.78
C LEU A 73 5.98 5.50 -8.85
N SER A 74 4.65 5.31 -8.86
CA SER A 74 3.75 6.02 -9.80
C SER A 74 3.62 7.50 -9.49
N ASP A 75 3.93 7.90 -8.27
CA ASP A 75 3.75 9.24 -7.74
C ASP A 75 4.83 9.61 -6.73
N ARG A 76 4.90 10.92 -6.40
CA ARG A 76 5.75 11.39 -5.30
C ARG A 76 5.38 10.66 -4.01
N ALA A 77 6.38 10.19 -3.29
CA ALA A 77 6.25 9.43 -2.06
C ALA A 77 7.23 9.91 -0.99
N LYS A 78 7.15 9.28 0.17
CA LYS A 78 8.21 9.32 1.18
C LYS A 78 8.68 7.90 1.47
N LEU A 79 10.01 7.72 1.58
CA LEU A 79 10.63 6.50 2.08
C LEU A 79 11.28 6.80 3.42
N GLU A 80 10.81 6.20 4.51
CA GLU A 80 11.24 6.54 5.88
C GLU A 80 11.26 8.06 6.17
N GLY A 81 10.28 8.79 5.61
CA GLY A 81 10.17 10.25 5.76
C GLY A 81 10.94 11.08 4.73
N TYR A 82 11.83 10.49 3.93
CA TYR A 82 12.56 11.19 2.87
C TYR A 82 11.71 11.32 1.61
N ASP A 83 11.57 12.53 1.12
CA ASP A 83 10.82 12.81 -0.12
C ASP A 83 11.50 12.20 -1.35
N ILE A 84 10.68 11.54 -2.17
CA ILE A 84 11.13 10.95 -3.43
C ILE A 84 10.12 11.26 -4.56
N PRO A 85 10.56 11.77 -5.72
CA PRO A 85 9.70 11.98 -6.88
C PRO A 85 9.15 10.65 -7.44
N ALA A 86 8.09 10.73 -8.24
CA ALA A 86 7.67 9.62 -9.09
C ALA A 86 8.82 9.19 -10.02
N GLY A 87 8.97 7.89 -10.24
CA GLY A 87 10.04 7.38 -11.10
C GLY A 87 10.49 5.98 -10.72
N SER A 88 11.54 5.52 -11.40
CA SER A 88 12.20 4.25 -11.13
C SER A 88 13.62 4.50 -10.61
N TYR A 89 14.00 3.73 -9.61
CA TYR A 89 15.24 3.90 -8.85
C TYR A 89 15.90 2.54 -8.61
N SER A 90 17.22 2.48 -8.65
CA SER A 90 17.93 1.30 -8.17
C SER A 90 17.98 1.30 -6.65
N LEU A 91 17.70 0.15 -6.05
CA LEU A 91 17.75 -0.10 -4.62
C LEU A 91 19.04 -0.84 -4.28
N TYR A 92 19.91 -0.20 -3.53
CA TYR A 92 21.10 -0.83 -2.95
C TYR A 92 20.98 -0.85 -1.43
N THR A 93 21.74 -1.74 -0.82
CA THR A 93 21.80 -1.85 0.64
C THR A 93 23.23 -2.05 1.09
N ILE A 94 23.54 -1.62 2.32
CA ILE A 94 24.74 -2.01 3.05
C ILE A 94 24.27 -2.80 4.27
N PRO A 95 24.30 -4.14 4.24
CA PRO A 95 23.90 -4.95 5.37
C PRO A 95 24.85 -4.78 6.54
N GLY A 96 24.30 -4.65 7.74
CA GLY A 96 24.98 -4.78 9.01
C GLY A 96 24.29 -5.84 9.86
N GLU A 97 24.87 -6.22 10.99
CA GLU A 97 24.30 -7.26 11.85
C GLU A 97 22.96 -6.86 12.46
N GLN A 98 22.83 -5.60 12.88
CA GLN A 98 21.65 -5.08 13.57
C GLN A 98 20.92 -3.99 12.79
N GLU A 99 21.60 -3.34 11.86
CA GLU A 99 21.09 -2.20 11.11
C GLU A 99 21.65 -2.25 9.68
N TRP A 100 20.77 -1.97 8.72
CA TRP A 100 21.14 -1.85 7.31
C TRP A 100 21.03 -0.41 6.85
N THR A 101 21.91 0.00 5.95
CA THR A 101 21.71 1.23 5.18
C THR A 101 20.99 0.88 3.88
N ILE A 102 19.89 1.57 3.61
CA ILE A 102 19.15 1.51 2.35
C ILE A 102 19.59 2.71 1.52
N ILE A 103 19.93 2.49 0.26
CA ILE A 103 20.38 3.53 -0.67
C ILE A 103 19.46 3.57 -1.87
N ILE A 104 18.93 4.73 -2.19
CA ILE A 104 18.10 5.00 -3.37
C ILE A 104 18.96 5.73 -4.40
N ASN A 105 19.15 5.10 -5.55
CA ASN A 105 20.03 5.60 -6.61
C ASN A 105 19.24 5.89 -7.89
N LYS A 106 19.48 7.04 -8.51
CA LYS A 106 18.78 7.48 -9.73
C LYS A 106 19.15 6.67 -10.98
N LYS A 107 20.33 6.09 -10.97
CA LYS A 107 20.85 5.36 -12.13
C LYS A 107 20.34 3.93 -12.13
N ILE A 108 19.55 3.57 -13.11
CA ILE A 108 19.20 2.18 -13.41
C ILE A 108 20.28 1.62 -14.33
N ALA A 109 21.43 1.27 -13.74
CA ALA A 109 22.58 0.77 -14.50
C ALA A 109 22.49 -0.73 -14.73
N GLY A 110 22.96 -1.19 -15.91
CA GLY A 110 23.17 -2.61 -16.17
C GLY A 110 24.19 -3.23 -15.23
N PHE A 111 24.05 -4.53 -14.92
CA PHE A 111 24.94 -5.37 -14.09
C PHE A 111 25.33 -4.83 -12.71
N GLY A 112 24.59 -3.85 -12.15
CA GLY A 112 24.62 -3.53 -10.73
C GLY A 112 25.87 -2.81 -10.23
N GLN A 113 26.54 -2.03 -11.02
CA GLN A 113 27.57 -1.13 -10.52
C GLN A 113 26.90 0.10 -9.88
N HIS A 114 27.09 0.25 -8.57
CA HIS A 114 26.71 1.43 -7.84
C HIS A 114 27.60 2.62 -8.26
N ASP A 115 26.96 3.78 -8.35
CA ASP A 115 27.62 5.06 -8.59
C ASP A 115 27.12 6.02 -7.50
N ASP A 116 27.96 6.35 -6.54
CA ASP A 116 27.62 7.17 -5.39
C ASP A 116 27.19 8.60 -5.75
N LYS A 117 27.61 9.10 -6.93
CA LYS A 117 27.20 10.40 -7.45
C LYS A 117 25.72 10.44 -7.86
N GLU A 118 25.14 9.30 -8.11
CA GLU A 118 23.74 9.15 -8.48
C GLU A 118 22.84 8.80 -7.28
N ASP A 119 23.38 8.74 -6.06
CA ASP A 119 22.59 8.53 -4.86
C ASP A 119 21.65 9.71 -4.62
N LEU A 120 20.36 9.43 -4.50
CA LEU A 120 19.37 10.44 -4.18
C LEU A 120 19.39 10.72 -2.67
N PHE A 121 19.39 9.67 -1.87
CA PHE A 121 19.57 9.66 -0.41
C PHE A 121 19.80 8.24 0.08
N SER A 122 20.17 8.14 1.35
CA SER A 122 20.21 6.89 2.09
C SER A 122 19.64 7.06 3.49
N PHE A 123 19.16 5.96 4.08
CA PHE A 123 18.65 5.92 5.45
C PHE A 123 18.94 4.57 6.09
N LYS A 124 18.86 4.52 7.42
CA LYS A 124 19.13 3.33 8.20
C LYS A 124 17.85 2.68 8.70
N VAL A 125 17.81 1.34 8.67
CA VAL A 125 16.71 0.54 9.17
C VAL A 125 17.22 -0.61 10.02
N LYS A 126 16.54 -0.91 11.12
CA LYS A 126 16.87 -2.05 11.98
C LYS A 126 16.58 -3.36 11.27
N SER A 127 17.49 -4.33 11.41
CA SER A 127 17.22 -5.70 11.01
C SER A 127 16.50 -6.45 12.14
N SER A 128 15.67 -7.40 11.75
CA SER A 128 15.04 -8.37 12.64
C SER A 128 15.35 -9.79 12.19
N ARG A 129 15.26 -10.76 13.12
CA ARG A 129 15.52 -12.16 12.79
C ARG A 129 14.22 -12.94 12.70
N THR A 130 14.17 -13.89 11.77
CA THR A 130 13.11 -14.89 11.67
C THR A 130 13.54 -16.19 12.35
N SER A 131 12.57 -16.91 12.90
CA SER A 131 12.79 -18.22 13.50
C SER A 131 13.07 -19.31 12.45
N THR A 132 12.53 -19.15 11.25
CA THR A 132 12.68 -20.09 10.12
C THR A 132 13.47 -19.39 9.02
N PRO A 133 14.51 -20.05 8.48
CA PRO A 133 15.28 -19.51 7.37
C PRO A 133 14.44 -19.35 6.10
N ILE A 134 14.63 -18.23 5.41
CA ILE A 134 14.01 -17.93 4.12
C ILE A 134 15.01 -18.31 3.03
N GLU A 135 14.76 -19.41 2.34
CA GLU A 135 15.68 -19.98 1.34
C GLU A 135 15.93 -19.03 0.16
N THR A 136 14.88 -18.40 -0.33
CA THR A 136 14.97 -17.53 -1.51
C THR A 136 14.80 -16.06 -1.10
N PHE A 137 15.73 -15.19 -1.53
CA PHE A 137 15.59 -13.75 -1.32
C PHE A 137 14.22 -13.27 -1.82
N THR A 138 13.48 -12.67 -0.94
CA THR A 138 12.09 -12.29 -1.16
C THR A 138 11.87 -10.83 -0.78
N ILE A 139 11.21 -10.10 -1.67
CA ILE A 139 10.70 -8.75 -1.40
C ILE A 139 9.18 -8.83 -1.40
N THR A 140 8.55 -8.24 -0.37
CA THR A 140 7.09 -8.22 -0.20
C THR A 140 6.63 -6.87 0.36
N PHE A 141 5.31 -6.66 0.36
CA PHE A 141 4.69 -5.54 1.06
C PHE A 141 3.90 -6.06 2.25
N SER A 142 3.98 -5.34 3.39
CA SER A 142 3.20 -5.59 4.60
C SER A 142 2.60 -4.31 5.15
N ASP A 143 1.74 -4.44 6.18
CA ASP A 143 1.11 -3.32 6.89
C ASP A 143 0.51 -2.26 5.97
N VAL A 144 -0.19 -2.74 4.93
CA VAL A 144 -0.82 -1.86 3.93
C VAL A 144 -1.97 -1.08 4.57
N SER A 145 -1.90 0.24 4.44
CA SER A 145 -2.91 1.18 4.91
C SER A 145 -3.43 2.06 3.76
N MET A 146 -4.26 3.06 4.08
CA MET A 146 -4.77 3.99 3.08
C MET A 146 -3.68 4.79 2.35
N ASN A 147 -2.57 5.08 3.01
CA ASN A 147 -1.54 5.96 2.48
C ASN A 147 -0.12 5.40 2.58
N SER A 148 0.05 4.21 3.15
CA SER A 148 1.38 3.63 3.33
C SER A 148 1.39 2.11 3.28
N ALA A 149 2.57 1.55 3.01
CA ALA A 149 2.90 0.15 3.20
C ALA A 149 4.35 0.03 3.65
N ASN A 150 4.71 -1.09 4.27
CA ASN A 150 6.11 -1.42 4.47
C ASN A 150 6.62 -2.26 3.30
N LEU A 151 7.78 -1.91 2.76
CA LEU A 151 8.55 -2.77 1.87
C LEU A 151 9.49 -3.61 2.72
N GLU A 152 9.40 -4.94 2.61
CA GLU A 152 10.21 -5.90 3.34
C GLU A 152 11.19 -6.59 2.41
N LEU A 153 12.46 -6.69 2.85
CA LEU A 153 13.51 -7.50 2.22
C LEU A 153 13.86 -8.62 3.18
N ALA A 154 13.68 -9.87 2.75
CA ALA A 154 13.83 -11.04 3.60
C ALA A 154 14.73 -12.10 2.94
N TRP A 155 15.76 -12.56 3.66
CA TRP A 155 16.62 -13.67 3.21
C TRP A 155 17.35 -14.30 4.40
N GLU A 156 17.62 -15.61 4.33
CA GLU A 156 18.19 -16.35 5.44
C GLU A 156 17.31 -16.17 6.72
N ASN A 157 17.88 -15.72 7.80
CA ASN A 157 17.13 -15.40 9.03
C ASN A 157 17.00 -13.87 9.26
N THR A 158 17.10 -13.08 8.21
CA THR A 158 17.11 -11.61 8.34
C THR A 158 15.99 -10.98 7.54
N VAL A 159 15.29 -10.05 8.18
CA VAL A 159 14.29 -9.18 7.56
C VAL A 159 14.61 -7.74 7.89
N VAL A 160 14.56 -6.88 6.89
CA VAL A 160 14.55 -5.43 7.05
C VAL A 160 13.30 -4.86 6.42
N ARG A 161 12.76 -3.79 7.01
CA ARG A 161 11.54 -3.12 6.57
C ARG A 161 11.77 -1.63 6.53
N PHE A 162 11.14 -0.99 5.55
CA PHE A 162 11.04 0.46 5.52
C PHE A 162 9.70 0.89 4.96
N ARG A 163 9.23 2.03 5.44
CA ARG A 163 7.92 2.58 5.11
C ARG A 163 7.95 3.32 3.78
N VAL A 164 6.98 3.02 2.93
CA VAL A 164 6.62 3.78 1.74
C VAL A 164 5.30 4.50 2.04
N GLU A 165 5.27 5.81 1.88
CA GLU A 165 4.10 6.63 2.19
C GLU A 165 3.78 7.58 1.03
N PHE A 166 2.50 7.68 0.66
CA PHE A 166 2.01 8.57 -0.38
C PHE A 166 1.09 9.65 0.19
N ASP A 167 1.12 10.83 -0.42
CA ASP A 167 0.13 11.89 -0.17
C ASP A 167 -1.13 11.60 -1.00
N VAL A 168 -2.00 10.74 -0.46
CA VAL A 168 -3.26 10.33 -1.12
C VAL A 168 -4.22 11.50 -1.28
N ASP A 169 -4.23 12.43 -0.31
CA ASP A 169 -5.09 13.61 -0.36
C ASP A 169 -4.82 14.48 -1.58
N SER A 170 -3.56 14.65 -1.95
CA SER A 170 -3.17 15.45 -3.12
C SER A 170 -3.82 15.01 -4.44
N LYS A 171 -4.24 13.75 -4.53
CA LYS A 171 -4.96 13.19 -5.69
C LYS A 171 -6.46 13.08 -5.47
N VAL A 172 -6.86 12.55 -4.32
CA VAL A 172 -8.27 12.22 -4.08
C VAL A 172 -9.11 13.48 -3.87
N MET A 173 -8.59 14.49 -3.16
CA MET A 173 -9.35 15.70 -2.90
C MET A 173 -9.71 16.49 -4.18
N PRO A 174 -8.75 16.78 -5.10
CA PRO A 174 -9.09 17.41 -6.37
C PRO A 174 -10.01 16.55 -7.25
N ALA A 175 -9.87 15.21 -7.21
CA ALA A 175 -10.75 14.32 -7.95
C ALA A 175 -12.20 14.37 -7.45
N ILE A 176 -12.40 14.39 -6.12
CA ILE A 176 -13.73 14.59 -5.50
C ILE A 176 -14.31 15.92 -5.93
N GLN A 177 -13.55 17.03 -5.80
CA GLN A 177 -14.02 18.36 -6.18
C GLN A 177 -14.45 18.40 -7.64
N LYS A 178 -13.60 17.94 -8.54
CA LYS A 178 -13.91 17.89 -9.98
C LYS A 178 -15.14 17.05 -10.29
N ALA A 179 -15.32 15.90 -9.61
CA ALA A 179 -16.48 15.05 -9.81
C ALA A 179 -17.77 15.70 -9.29
N MET A 180 -17.68 16.48 -8.18
CA MET A 180 -18.83 17.23 -7.65
C MET A 180 -19.27 18.39 -8.56
N GLU A 181 -18.32 19.02 -9.27
CA GLU A 181 -18.63 20.08 -10.24
C GLU A 181 -19.37 19.55 -11.48
N ASN A 182 -19.06 18.34 -11.92
CA ASN A 182 -19.65 17.69 -13.09
C ASN A 182 -19.98 16.24 -12.79
N PRO A 183 -21.05 15.95 -12.01
CA PRO A 183 -21.40 14.61 -11.64
C PRO A 183 -21.83 13.78 -12.87
N LEU A 184 -21.20 12.62 -13.04
CA LEU A 184 -21.58 11.64 -14.04
C LEU A 184 -22.83 10.85 -13.59
N ALA A 185 -23.20 9.78 -14.31
CA ALA A 185 -24.49 9.07 -14.16
C ALA A 185 -24.83 8.58 -12.73
N ASP A 186 -23.82 8.17 -11.92
CA ASP A 186 -24.06 7.68 -10.53
C ASP A 186 -23.76 8.76 -9.49
N VAL A 187 -24.64 9.72 -9.35
CA VAL A 187 -24.50 10.82 -8.38
C VAL A 187 -24.62 10.31 -6.94
N ALA A 188 -25.47 9.33 -6.67
CA ALA A 188 -25.62 8.73 -5.34
C ALA A 188 -24.32 8.01 -4.91
N GLY A 189 -23.72 7.25 -5.82
CA GLY A 189 -22.44 6.58 -5.60
C GLY A 189 -21.30 7.56 -5.39
N LEU A 190 -21.25 8.67 -6.12
CA LEU A 190 -20.26 9.73 -5.94
C LEU A 190 -20.31 10.31 -4.52
N TYR A 191 -21.50 10.69 -4.03
CA TYR A 191 -21.65 11.20 -2.67
C TYR A 191 -21.27 10.15 -1.61
N HIS A 192 -21.68 8.89 -1.80
CA HIS A 192 -21.30 7.81 -0.89
C HIS A 192 -19.78 7.59 -0.85
N GLN A 193 -19.11 7.49 -2.00
CA GLN A 193 -17.65 7.28 -2.07
C GLN A 193 -16.88 8.43 -1.44
N SER A 194 -17.31 9.68 -1.68
CA SER A 194 -16.72 10.86 -1.10
C SER A 194 -16.90 10.90 0.43
N ALA A 195 -18.10 10.60 0.93
CA ALA A 195 -18.36 10.49 2.36
C ALA A 195 -17.53 9.38 3.02
N SER A 196 -17.41 8.23 2.36
CA SER A 196 -16.60 7.09 2.80
C SER A 196 -15.12 7.46 2.92
N TYR A 197 -14.58 8.18 1.92
CA TYR A 197 -13.21 8.66 1.97
C TYR A 197 -13.01 9.63 3.14
N TYR A 198 -13.87 10.61 3.34
CA TYR A 198 -13.79 11.56 4.44
C TYR A 198 -13.85 10.87 5.80
N PHE A 199 -14.75 9.90 5.96
CA PHE A 199 -14.87 9.12 7.17
C PHE A 199 -13.59 8.32 7.46
N THR A 200 -13.08 7.58 6.48
CA THR A 200 -11.91 6.70 6.65
C THR A 200 -10.62 7.51 6.82
N ALA A 201 -10.48 8.61 6.10
CA ALA A 201 -9.33 9.51 6.19
C ALA A 201 -9.43 10.50 7.39
N LYS A 202 -10.45 10.35 8.25
CA LYS A 202 -10.68 11.22 9.42
C LYS A 202 -10.71 12.70 9.08
N LYS A 203 -11.38 13.06 7.97
CA LYS A 203 -11.61 14.44 7.53
C LYS A 203 -12.79 15.06 8.27
N ASP A 204 -13.37 16.13 7.74
CA ASP A 204 -14.54 16.78 8.32
C ASP A 204 -15.77 15.84 8.29
N MET A 205 -16.17 15.37 9.48
CA MET A 205 -17.30 14.44 9.64
C MET A 205 -18.66 15.11 9.33
N LYS A 206 -18.77 16.46 9.44
CA LYS A 206 -20.01 17.16 9.07
C LYS A 206 -20.19 17.16 7.57
N VAL A 207 -19.13 17.38 6.81
CA VAL A 207 -19.13 17.26 5.34
C VAL A 207 -19.45 15.84 4.92
N ALA A 208 -18.85 14.85 5.58
CA ALA A 208 -19.14 13.44 5.32
C ALA A 208 -20.62 13.11 5.60
N LEU A 209 -21.21 13.66 6.66
CA LEU A 209 -22.64 13.50 7.00
C LEU A 209 -23.53 14.13 5.95
N ASP A 210 -23.21 15.35 5.48
CA ASP A 210 -23.98 15.99 4.40
C ASP A 210 -23.98 15.15 3.13
N TRP A 211 -22.85 14.66 2.71
CA TRP A 211 -22.75 13.84 1.50
C TRP A 211 -23.45 12.48 1.62
N VAL A 212 -23.34 11.81 2.77
CA VAL A 212 -24.06 10.54 2.94
C VAL A 212 -25.57 10.75 2.97
N ASN A 213 -26.05 11.90 3.48
CA ASN A 213 -27.46 12.28 3.41
C ASN A 213 -27.90 12.50 1.96
N LYS A 214 -27.15 13.27 1.18
CA LYS A 214 -27.42 13.46 -0.27
C LYS A 214 -27.45 12.15 -1.04
N SER A 215 -26.53 11.23 -0.74
CA SER A 215 -26.58 9.87 -1.32
C SER A 215 -27.89 9.15 -1.01
N LEU A 216 -28.36 9.22 0.25
CA LEU A 216 -29.62 8.59 0.69
C LEU A 216 -30.87 9.29 0.18
N GLU A 217 -30.84 10.59 -0.11
CA GLU A 217 -31.94 11.32 -0.77
C GLU A 217 -32.20 10.79 -2.17
N ILE A 218 -31.12 10.44 -2.89
CA ILE A 218 -31.18 9.90 -4.25
C ILE A 218 -31.51 8.40 -4.24
N ASN A 219 -30.84 7.63 -3.38
CA ASN A 219 -31.04 6.18 -3.29
C ASN A 219 -31.01 5.70 -1.83
N ARG A 220 -32.18 5.32 -1.31
CA ARG A 220 -32.40 4.85 0.07
C ARG A 220 -32.19 3.34 0.26
N ASN A 221 -31.95 2.60 -0.80
CA ASN A 221 -31.90 1.14 -0.73
C ASN A 221 -30.63 0.55 -0.14
N PRO A 222 -29.41 1.04 -0.45
CA PRO A 222 -28.18 0.37 -0.03
C PRO A 222 -27.95 0.43 1.50
N TYR A 223 -27.94 -0.72 2.16
CA TYR A 223 -27.68 -0.83 3.61
C TYR A 223 -26.33 -0.25 4.02
N PHE A 224 -25.32 -0.35 3.14
CA PHE A 224 -23.96 0.12 3.43
C PHE A 224 -23.89 1.65 3.51
N VAL A 225 -24.75 2.38 2.82
CA VAL A 225 -24.85 3.84 2.94
C VAL A 225 -25.43 4.25 4.30
N TRP A 226 -26.50 3.55 4.74
CA TRP A 226 -27.08 3.74 6.08
C TRP A 226 -26.08 3.39 7.18
N ARG A 227 -25.33 2.29 7.01
CA ARG A 227 -24.26 1.91 7.94
C ARG A 227 -23.19 3.01 8.04
N LEU A 228 -22.73 3.54 6.92
CA LEU A 228 -21.75 4.64 6.91
C LEU A 228 -22.30 5.86 7.64
N LYS A 229 -23.56 6.23 7.40
CA LYS A 229 -24.22 7.35 8.10
C LYS A 229 -24.20 7.13 9.62
N SER A 230 -24.59 5.95 10.09
CA SER A 230 -24.60 5.65 11.52
C SER A 230 -23.20 5.74 12.15
N GLN A 231 -22.18 5.29 11.44
CA GLN A 231 -20.80 5.39 11.89
C GLN A 231 -20.31 6.84 11.98
N ILE A 232 -20.66 7.67 10.98
CA ILE A 232 -20.33 9.11 11.01
C ILE A 232 -21.06 9.83 12.15
N GLN A 233 -22.33 9.49 12.42
CA GLN A 233 -23.08 10.05 13.55
C GLN A 233 -22.43 9.67 14.89
N ALA A 234 -21.98 8.43 15.05
CA ALA A 234 -21.26 8.00 16.25
C ALA A 234 -19.93 8.75 16.45
N GLU A 235 -19.16 9.00 15.39
CA GLU A 235 -17.94 9.83 15.45
C GLU A 235 -18.27 11.29 15.86
N LEU A 236 -19.42 11.79 15.46
CA LEU A 236 -19.94 13.11 15.87
C LEU A 236 -20.57 13.10 17.30
N ARG A 237 -20.55 11.95 17.97
CA ARG A 237 -21.17 11.69 19.29
C ARG A 237 -22.71 11.84 19.30
N ASP A 238 -23.34 11.80 18.14
CA ASP A 238 -24.79 11.66 18.01
C ASP A 238 -25.18 10.17 18.13
N TYR A 239 -25.02 9.61 19.33
CA TYR A 239 -25.26 8.19 19.57
C TYR A 239 -26.73 7.81 19.37
N ARG A 240 -27.68 8.70 19.72
CA ARG A 240 -29.10 8.45 19.47
C ARG A 240 -29.41 8.34 17.99
N GLY A 241 -28.92 9.28 17.19
CA GLY A 241 -29.04 9.24 15.74
C GLY A 241 -28.34 8.05 15.13
N ALA A 242 -27.13 7.70 15.65
CA ALA A 242 -26.38 6.55 15.20
C ALA A 242 -27.13 5.23 15.40
N VAL A 243 -27.74 5.01 16.57
CA VAL A 243 -28.55 3.83 16.87
C VAL A 243 -29.76 3.74 15.92
N ALA A 244 -30.56 4.80 15.84
CA ALA A 244 -31.75 4.81 14.96
C ALA A 244 -31.39 4.56 13.48
N THR A 245 -30.27 5.13 13.00
CA THR A 245 -29.81 4.93 11.64
C THR A 245 -29.27 3.50 11.44
N ALA A 246 -28.58 2.96 12.43
CA ALA A 246 -28.04 1.60 12.37
C ALA A 246 -29.15 0.52 12.37
N GLU A 247 -30.26 0.76 13.06
CA GLU A 247 -31.43 -0.15 12.99
C GLU A 247 -31.95 -0.28 11.57
N ILE A 248 -32.07 0.83 10.82
CA ILE A 248 -32.43 0.82 9.41
C ILE A 248 -31.39 0.05 8.57
N ALA A 249 -30.11 0.30 8.83
CA ALA A 249 -29.02 -0.38 8.14
C ALA A 249 -29.05 -1.90 8.37
N GLY A 250 -29.28 -2.32 9.63
CA GLY A 250 -29.35 -3.74 10.01
C GLY A 250 -30.55 -4.45 9.38
N GLN A 251 -31.74 -3.81 9.35
CA GLN A 251 -32.89 -4.35 8.66
C GLN A 251 -32.61 -4.55 7.17
N LYS A 252 -32.12 -3.52 6.49
CA LYS A 252 -31.78 -3.59 5.06
C LYS A 252 -30.67 -4.61 4.75
N ALA A 253 -29.71 -4.80 5.63
CA ALA A 253 -28.67 -5.82 5.49
C ALA A 253 -29.28 -7.24 5.55
N ARG A 254 -30.24 -7.48 6.46
CA ARG A 254 -30.98 -8.75 6.54
C ARG A 254 -31.85 -8.99 5.30
N GLU A 255 -32.57 -7.98 4.84
CA GLU A 255 -33.37 -8.04 3.60
C GLU A 255 -32.50 -8.37 2.37
N ALA A 256 -31.25 -7.88 2.34
CA ALA A 256 -30.26 -8.20 1.31
C ALA A 256 -29.53 -9.54 1.53
N GLY A 257 -29.89 -10.32 2.55
CA GLY A 257 -29.26 -11.61 2.87
C GLY A 257 -27.87 -11.50 3.48
N ASN A 258 -27.41 -10.30 3.86
CA ASN A 258 -26.07 -10.10 4.45
C ASN A 258 -26.12 -10.19 5.98
N HIS A 259 -26.36 -11.39 6.49
CA HIS A 259 -26.45 -11.66 7.92
C HIS A 259 -25.16 -11.34 8.71
N PRO A 260 -23.93 -11.61 8.20
CA PRO A 260 -22.71 -11.22 8.90
C PRO A 260 -22.63 -9.73 9.16
N VAL A 261 -22.96 -8.90 8.17
CA VAL A 261 -22.96 -7.43 8.32
C VAL A 261 -24.07 -6.97 9.27
N ALA A 262 -25.27 -7.58 9.20
CA ALA A 262 -26.36 -7.28 10.14
C ALA A 262 -25.92 -7.51 11.60
N LYS A 263 -25.20 -8.59 11.88
CA LYS A 263 -24.65 -8.88 13.21
C LYS A 263 -23.65 -7.82 13.68
N LEU A 264 -22.72 -7.40 12.81
CA LEU A 264 -21.77 -6.31 13.15
C LEU A 264 -22.49 -4.99 13.45
N ILE A 265 -23.61 -4.72 12.77
CA ILE A 265 -24.42 -3.53 13.02
C ILE A 265 -25.13 -3.65 14.39
N GLU A 266 -25.67 -4.82 14.75
CA GLU A 266 -26.29 -5.07 16.05
C GLU A 266 -25.29 -4.88 17.21
N GLU A 267 -24.06 -5.35 17.05
CA GLU A 267 -22.97 -5.13 18.00
C GLU A 267 -22.68 -3.63 18.21
N ALA A 268 -22.65 -2.85 17.11
CA ALA A 268 -22.47 -1.41 17.16
C ALA A 268 -23.64 -0.69 17.87
N ILE A 269 -24.90 -1.09 17.59
CA ILE A 269 -26.10 -0.58 18.26
C ILE A 269 -25.99 -0.81 19.78
N ALA A 270 -25.61 -2.03 20.20
CA ALA A 270 -25.46 -2.36 21.62
C ALA A 270 -24.36 -1.55 22.30
N GLN A 271 -23.28 -1.24 21.58
CA GLN A 271 -22.20 -0.38 22.08
C GLN A 271 -22.67 1.07 22.23
N TRP A 272 -23.27 1.66 21.18
CA TRP A 272 -23.69 3.07 21.18
C TRP A 272 -24.88 3.31 22.10
N GLY A 273 -25.78 2.34 22.27
CA GLY A 273 -26.90 2.42 23.20
C GLY A 273 -26.48 2.59 24.66
N LYS A 274 -25.25 2.22 25.02
CA LYS A 274 -24.69 2.48 26.37
C LYS A 274 -24.12 3.90 26.51
N MET A 275 -24.04 4.66 25.44
CA MET A 275 -23.47 6.01 25.37
C MET A 275 -24.54 7.10 25.16
N THR A 276 -25.82 6.67 25.03
CA THR A 276 -27.01 7.57 24.89
C THR A 276 -27.53 8.02 26.28
#